data_7d02187d05607d9c0ab54b9ab5866e01
#
_entry.id   7d02187d05607d9c0ab54b9ab5866e01
#
_cell.length_a   1.000
_cell.length_b   1.000
_cell.length_c   1.000
_cell.angle_alpha   90.00
_cell.angle_beta   90.00
_cell.angle_gamma   90.00
#
_symmetry.space_group_name_H-M   'P 1'
#
loop_
_entity.id
_entity.type
_entity.pdbx_description
1 polymer ?
#
loop_
_entity_poly.entity_id
_entity_poly.type
_entity_poly.pdbx_seq_one_letter_code
_entity_poly.pdbx_strand_id
1 'polypeptide(L)'
;IIKSKAKSKKDVIALSFFFSLLSISGTYIGLNFNGAILNTRNMGVVAGGLLGGPYVAALTGLVAGIHRAIVNLGRETAIPCAIATIIGGFLTAYVSRFVKNKDRMFFAFLLAFVVENLSMALILLIQKDKALAQSIVKNFYIPMVFMNSVGAAVLILLVEDIIQKSELIAGSQAKLALEIANKTLPYFRNTENLNEVCKIIANSLGARATVITDTKEIIAGFSTDKSVINRSNIRSNNTREVLKTG
;
A
#
# COMPACT_ATOMS: atom_id res chain seq x y z
N ILE A 1 0.37 -4.75 7.40
CA ILE A 1 -0.26 -3.51 7.93
C ILE A 1 -1.61 -3.24 7.23
N ILE A 2 -1.70 -3.33 5.93
CA ILE A 2 -2.91 -2.96 5.16
C ILE A 2 -3.99 -4.07 5.16
N LYS A 3 -3.66 -5.34 5.43
CA LYS A 3 -4.63 -6.46 5.42
C LYS A 3 -5.70 -6.37 6.50
N SER A 4 -5.37 -5.81 7.63
CA SER A 4 -6.31 -5.53 8.70
C SER A 4 -6.16 -4.07 9.09
N LYS A 5 -7.13 -3.21 8.80
CA LYS A 5 -7.16 -1.79 9.25
C LYS A 5 -6.10 -1.49 10.30
N ALA A 6 -5.42 -0.37 10.24
CA ALA A 6 -4.28 -0.03 11.11
C ALA A 6 -4.51 -0.46 12.57
N LYS A 7 -3.68 -1.36 13.09
CA LYS A 7 -3.82 -1.91 14.45
C LYS A 7 -3.00 -1.13 15.48
N SER A 8 -1.89 -0.53 15.04
CA SER A 8 -0.98 0.24 15.89
C SER A 8 -1.15 1.74 15.66
N LYS A 9 -0.90 2.55 16.70
CA LYS A 9 -0.82 4.00 16.55
C LYS A 9 0.21 4.43 15.49
N LYS A 10 1.33 3.72 15.40
CA LYS A 10 2.36 3.96 14.37
C LYS A 10 1.84 3.71 12.97
N ASP A 11 1.05 2.65 12.76
CA ASP A 11 0.45 2.33 11.47
C ASP A 11 -0.56 3.42 11.06
N VAL A 12 -1.39 3.89 12.00
CA VAL A 12 -2.34 4.99 11.77
C VAL A 12 -1.60 6.23 11.28
N ILE A 13 -0.54 6.63 11.97
CA ILE A 13 0.24 7.82 11.62
C ILE A 13 0.88 7.67 10.24
N ALA A 14 1.55 6.53 10.00
CA ALA A 14 2.24 6.27 8.73
C ALA A 14 1.27 6.24 7.54
N LEU A 15 0.12 5.55 7.67
CA LEU A 15 -0.89 5.48 6.63
C LEU A 15 -1.59 6.84 6.43
N SER A 16 -1.89 7.57 7.52
CA SER A 16 -2.48 8.90 7.40
C SER A 16 -1.54 9.87 6.69
N PHE A 17 -0.23 9.82 7.00
CA PHE A 17 0.77 10.61 6.31
C PHE A 17 0.82 10.27 4.81
N PHE A 18 0.92 8.98 4.47
CA PHE A 18 0.98 8.51 3.09
C PHE A 18 -0.26 8.94 2.28
N PHE A 19 -1.47 8.67 2.80
CA PHE A 19 -2.71 9.01 2.10
C PHE A 19 -2.99 10.52 2.08
N SER A 20 -2.54 11.28 3.09
CA SER A 20 -2.57 12.73 3.06
C SER A 20 -1.68 13.29 1.96
N LEU A 21 -0.46 12.77 1.83
CA LEU A 21 0.45 13.16 0.75
C LEU A 21 -0.12 12.84 -0.63
N LEU A 22 -0.71 11.65 -0.79
CA LEU A 22 -1.41 11.25 -2.02
C LEU A 22 -2.58 12.19 -2.35
N SER A 23 -3.39 12.54 -1.35
CA SER A 23 -4.51 13.46 -1.50
C SER A 23 -4.06 14.88 -1.84
N ILE A 24 -2.99 15.36 -1.21
CA ILE A 24 -2.37 16.66 -1.50
C ILE A 24 -1.82 16.68 -2.93
N SER A 25 -1.11 15.63 -3.34
CA SER A 25 -0.62 15.50 -4.72
C SER A 25 -1.74 15.60 -5.75
N GLY A 26 -2.90 14.97 -5.47
CA GLY A 26 -4.08 15.08 -6.30
C GLY A 26 -4.63 16.51 -6.44
N THR A 27 -4.29 17.43 -5.52
CA THR A 27 -4.63 18.86 -5.67
C THR A 27 -3.74 19.55 -6.70
N TYR A 28 -2.47 19.15 -6.82
CA TYR A 28 -1.50 19.78 -7.74
C TYR A 28 -1.51 19.18 -9.14
N ILE A 29 -1.82 17.89 -9.26
CA ILE A 29 -1.88 17.19 -10.55
C ILE A 29 -3.18 17.55 -11.33
N GLY A 30 -4.11 18.25 -10.70
CA GLY A 30 -5.38 18.64 -11.28
C GLY A 30 -5.26 19.54 -12.52
N LEU A 31 -6.18 19.37 -13.46
CA LEU A 31 -6.30 20.21 -14.65
C LEU A 31 -6.96 21.54 -14.28
N ASN A 32 -6.35 22.66 -14.68
CA ASN A 32 -6.90 23.99 -14.47
C ASN A 32 -7.77 24.37 -15.67
N PHE A 33 -9.04 24.68 -15.42
CA PHE A 33 -9.97 25.13 -16.44
C PHE A 33 -10.78 26.32 -15.88
N ASN A 34 -10.67 27.47 -16.49
CA ASN A 34 -11.39 28.71 -16.11
C ASN A 34 -11.30 29.01 -14.59
N GLY A 35 -10.15 28.81 -13.95
CA GLY A 35 -9.95 29.09 -12.53
C GLY A 35 -10.40 27.99 -11.55
N ALA A 36 -11.11 26.97 -12.01
CA ALA A 36 -11.41 25.77 -11.24
C ALA A 36 -10.39 24.67 -11.52
N ILE A 37 -10.00 23.92 -10.50
CA ILE A 37 -9.05 22.81 -10.61
C ILE A 37 -9.82 21.51 -10.48
N LEU A 38 -9.84 20.72 -11.57
CA LEU A 38 -10.20 19.31 -11.53
C LEU A 38 -9.14 18.57 -10.72
N ASN A 39 -9.52 17.96 -9.62
CA ASN A 39 -8.56 17.30 -8.76
C ASN A 39 -9.02 15.88 -8.38
N THR A 40 -8.05 15.02 -8.09
CA THR A 40 -8.27 13.64 -7.69
C THR A 40 -8.07 13.42 -6.18
N ARG A 41 -8.12 14.50 -5.39
CA ARG A 41 -7.83 14.51 -3.96
C ARG A 41 -8.70 13.56 -3.16
N ASN A 42 -10.00 13.52 -3.45
CA ASN A 42 -10.96 12.71 -2.70
C ASN A 42 -10.74 11.21 -2.87
N MET A 43 -10.08 10.77 -3.96
CA MET A 43 -9.64 9.37 -4.12
C MET A 43 -8.73 8.92 -2.96
N GLY A 44 -7.72 9.75 -2.62
CA GLY A 44 -6.79 9.43 -1.54
C GLY A 44 -7.45 9.38 -0.16
N VAL A 45 -8.41 10.30 0.09
CA VAL A 45 -9.17 10.32 1.36
C VAL A 45 -10.01 9.05 1.51
N VAL A 46 -10.77 8.68 0.47
CA VAL A 46 -11.64 7.51 0.48
C VAL A 46 -10.84 6.22 0.55
N ALA A 47 -9.82 6.08 -0.30
CA ALA A 47 -8.96 4.90 -0.30
C ALA A 47 -8.21 4.73 1.03
N GLY A 48 -7.66 5.82 1.56
CA GLY A 48 -6.99 5.82 2.87
C GLY A 48 -7.89 5.34 3.99
N GLY A 49 -9.15 5.74 3.99
CA GLY A 49 -10.11 5.33 4.99
C GLY A 49 -10.55 3.87 4.86
N LEU A 50 -10.80 3.38 3.65
CA LEU A 50 -11.22 2.00 3.43
C LEU A 50 -10.08 0.99 3.67
N LEU A 51 -8.83 1.37 3.37
CA LEU A 51 -7.64 0.53 3.58
C LEU A 51 -7.09 0.66 5.01
N GLY A 52 -6.96 1.89 5.50
CA GLY A 52 -6.33 2.18 6.79
C GLY A 52 -7.29 2.22 7.98
N GLY A 53 -8.58 2.41 7.72
CA GLY A 53 -9.62 2.45 8.76
C GLY A 53 -10.04 3.87 9.16
N PRO A 54 -10.93 3.99 10.18
CA PRO A 54 -11.64 5.23 10.47
C PRO A 54 -10.74 6.40 10.89
N TYR A 55 -9.71 6.14 11.68
CA TYR A 55 -8.77 7.19 12.10
C TYR A 55 -7.93 7.72 10.93
N VAL A 56 -7.53 6.85 10.02
CA VAL A 56 -6.80 7.24 8.81
C VAL A 56 -7.68 8.11 7.92
N ALA A 57 -8.96 7.73 7.72
CA ALA A 57 -9.91 8.53 6.94
C ALA A 57 -10.09 9.94 7.50
N ALA A 58 -10.36 10.05 8.81
CA ALA A 58 -10.59 11.33 9.46
C ALA A 58 -9.36 12.24 9.39
N LEU A 59 -8.17 11.71 9.70
CA LEU A 59 -6.92 12.47 9.65
C LEU A 59 -6.57 12.89 8.22
N THR A 60 -6.69 11.99 7.25
CA THR A 60 -6.42 12.30 5.83
C THR A 60 -7.38 13.37 5.32
N GLY A 61 -8.68 13.25 5.64
CA GLY A 61 -9.69 14.24 5.25
C GLY A 61 -9.44 15.62 5.86
N LEU A 62 -9.06 15.68 7.15
CA LEU A 62 -8.70 16.93 7.82
C LEU A 62 -7.47 17.57 7.18
N VAL A 63 -6.37 16.83 7.05
CA VAL A 63 -5.11 17.35 6.50
C VAL A 63 -5.31 17.81 5.05
N ALA A 64 -5.92 16.99 4.20
CA ALA A 64 -6.16 17.33 2.81
C ALA A 64 -7.15 18.50 2.63
N GLY A 65 -8.19 18.57 3.46
CA GLY A 65 -9.18 19.66 3.43
C GLY A 65 -8.57 20.98 3.91
N ILE A 66 -7.85 21.01 5.03
CA ILE A 66 -7.16 22.20 5.53
C ILE A 66 -6.11 22.67 4.51
N HIS A 67 -5.30 21.76 3.99
CA HIS A 67 -4.33 22.09 2.94
C HIS A 67 -5.02 22.75 1.73
N ARG A 68 -6.17 22.20 1.27
CA ARG A 68 -6.95 22.77 0.17
C ARG A 68 -7.41 24.18 0.45
N ALA A 69 -7.90 24.45 1.66
CA ALA A 69 -8.33 25.80 2.06
C ALA A 69 -7.17 26.79 2.02
N ILE A 70 -6.01 26.42 2.54
CA ILE A 70 -4.85 27.32 2.67
C ILE A 70 -4.23 27.63 1.30
N VAL A 71 -3.89 26.58 0.53
CA VAL A 71 -3.13 26.74 -0.72
C VAL A 71 -3.97 27.39 -1.83
N ASN A 72 -5.27 27.28 -1.77
CA ASN A 72 -6.18 27.86 -2.76
C ASN A 72 -7.00 29.03 -2.22
N LEU A 73 -6.54 29.69 -1.16
CA LEU A 73 -7.16 30.93 -0.64
C LEU A 73 -7.36 31.93 -1.78
N GLY A 74 -8.56 32.49 -1.87
CA GLY A 74 -8.95 33.42 -2.93
C GLY A 74 -9.49 32.76 -4.20
N ARG A 75 -9.45 31.43 -4.32
CA ARG A 75 -10.13 30.74 -5.43
C ARG A 75 -11.55 30.37 -5.05
N GLU A 76 -12.45 30.49 -6.01
CA GLU A 76 -13.89 30.33 -5.84
C GLU A 76 -14.32 28.98 -5.27
N THR A 77 -13.61 27.89 -5.62
CA THR A 77 -13.92 26.54 -5.17
C THR A 77 -13.13 26.09 -3.92
N ALA A 78 -12.27 26.95 -3.35
CA ALA A 78 -11.38 26.57 -2.26
C ALA A 78 -12.14 26.08 -1.03
N ILE A 79 -12.99 26.93 -0.48
CA ILE A 79 -13.73 26.67 0.76
C ILE A 79 -14.78 25.57 0.59
N PRO A 80 -15.67 25.60 -0.43
CA PRO A 80 -16.64 24.53 -0.63
C PRO A 80 -15.98 23.14 -0.73
N CYS A 81 -14.94 23.02 -1.57
CA CYS A 81 -14.24 21.76 -1.73
C CYS A 81 -13.44 21.32 -0.49
N ALA A 82 -12.89 22.25 0.29
CA ALA A 82 -12.22 21.94 1.55
C ALA A 82 -13.21 21.35 2.56
N ILE A 83 -14.37 21.95 2.73
CA ILE A 83 -15.44 21.48 3.61
C ILE A 83 -15.92 20.09 3.15
N ALA A 84 -16.18 19.91 1.86
CA ALA A 84 -16.57 18.60 1.31
C ALA A 84 -15.54 17.51 1.58
N THR A 85 -14.24 17.82 1.46
CA THR A 85 -13.15 16.85 1.73
C THR A 85 -13.10 16.46 3.21
N ILE A 86 -13.27 17.41 4.12
CA ILE A 86 -13.31 17.13 5.56
C ILE A 86 -14.52 16.27 5.90
N ILE A 87 -15.70 16.65 5.44
CA ILE A 87 -16.93 15.86 5.65
C ILE A 87 -16.79 14.47 5.02
N GLY A 88 -16.23 14.39 3.80
CA GLY A 88 -15.93 13.14 3.11
C GLY A 88 -15.01 12.23 3.91
N GLY A 89 -14.00 12.79 4.57
CA GLY A 89 -13.12 12.05 5.48
C GLY A 89 -13.86 11.45 6.68
N PHE A 90 -14.72 12.21 7.34
CA PHE A 90 -15.55 11.72 8.45
C PHE A 90 -16.61 10.71 7.99
N LEU A 91 -17.25 10.95 6.83
CA LEU A 91 -18.20 10.00 6.24
C LEU A 91 -17.50 8.67 5.93
N THR A 92 -16.34 8.73 5.30
CA THR A 92 -15.53 7.53 5.02
C THR A 92 -15.09 6.85 6.32
N ALA A 93 -14.72 7.61 7.36
CA ALA A 93 -14.38 7.08 8.67
C ALA A 93 -15.55 6.29 9.30
N TYR A 94 -16.75 6.82 9.19
CA TYR A 94 -17.96 6.15 9.67
C TYR A 94 -18.24 4.86 8.90
N VAL A 95 -18.31 4.94 7.57
CA VAL A 95 -18.66 3.81 6.69
C VAL A 95 -17.60 2.72 6.73
N SER A 96 -16.31 3.08 6.80
CA SER A 96 -15.21 2.12 6.84
C SER A 96 -15.29 1.11 7.99
N ARG A 97 -16.04 1.40 9.06
CA ARG A 97 -16.25 0.48 10.19
C ARG A 97 -17.05 -0.75 9.79
N PHE A 98 -17.95 -0.61 8.82
CA PHE A 98 -18.90 -1.65 8.41
C PHE A 98 -18.47 -2.37 7.12
N VAL A 99 -17.58 -1.77 6.34
CA VAL A 99 -17.16 -2.30 5.03
C VAL A 99 -16.24 -3.52 5.22
N LYS A 100 -16.62 -4.64 4.58
CA LYS A 100 -15.80 -5.84 4.48
C LYS A 100 -14.78 -5.71 3.34
N ASN A 101 -13.69 -6.47 3.42
CA ASN A 101 -12.62 -6.40 2.42
C ASN A 101 -13.12 -6.59 0.98
N LYS A 102 -13.99 -7.57 0.75
CA LYS A 102 -14.56 -7.88 -0.57
C LYS A 102 -15.41 -6.76 -1.18
N ASP A 103 -15.93 -5.87 -0.34
CA ASP A 103 -16.87 -4.84 -0.76
C ASP A 103 -16.19 -3.46 -0.89
N ARG A 104 -14.89 -3.37 -0.56
CA ARG A 104 -14.16 -2.09 -0.53
C ARG A 104 -14.19 -1.33 -1.85
N MET A 105 -14.02 -2.02 -2.97
CA MET A 105 -14.06 -1.41 -4.30
C MET A 105 -15.40 -0.72 -4.55
N PHE A 106 -16.50 -1.40 -4.29
CA PHE A 106 -17.84 -0.85 -4.46
C PHE A 106 -18.05 0.37 -3.55
N PHE A 107 -17.68 0.27 -2.27
CA PHE A 107 -17.81 1.38 -1.34
C PHE A 107 -16.85 2.53 -1.66
N ALA A 108 -15.69 2.27 -2.26
CA ALA A 108 -14.79 3.32 -2.72
C ALA A 108 -15.44 4.15 -3.82
N PHE A 109 -16.03 3.49 -4.82
CA PHE A 109 -16.79 4.16 -5.86
C PHE A 109 -17.94 4.99 -5.28
N LEU A 110 -18.77 4.37 -4.44
CA LEU A 110 -19.96 5.01 -3.87
C LEU A 110 -19.61 6.23 -2.99
N LEU A 111 -18.63 6.08 -2.10
CA LEU A 111 -18.19 7.16 -1.22
C LEU A 111 -17.58 8.32 -1.99
N ALA A 112 -16.71 8.04 -2.97
CA ALA A 112 -16.15 9.08 -3.81
C ALA A 112 -17.24 9.79 -4.62
N PHE A 113 -18.20 9.05 -5.14
CA PHE A 113 -19.38 9.61 -5.82
C PHE A 113 -20.15 10.56 -4.90
N VAL A 114 -20.47 10.13 -3.67
CA VAL A 114 -21.20 10.97 -2.71
C VAL A 114 -20.41 12.22 -2.32
N VAL A 115 -19.11 12.09 -2.08
CA VAL A 115 -18.26 13.23 -1.69
C VAL A 115 -18.13 14.25 -2.81
N GLU A 116 -18.04 13.79 -4.07
CA GLU A 116 -18.01 14.73 -5.21
C GLU A 116 -19.35 15.44 -5.41
N ASN A 117 -20.47 14.72 -5.27
CA ASN A 117 -21.78 15.37 -5.31
C ASN A 117 -21.94 16.41 -4.19
N LEU A 118 -21.44 16.10 -2.98
CA LEU A 118 -21.40 17.06 -1.88
C LEU A 118 -20.53 18.28 -2.24
N SER A 119 -19.39 18.08 -2.89
CA SER A 119 -18.53 19.18 -3.34
C SER A 119 -19.25 20.10 -4.30
N MET A 120 -19.96 19.54 -5.29
CA MET A 120 -20.73 20.32 -6.27
C MET A 120 -21.90 21.06 -5.62
N ALA A 121 -22.62 20.39 -4.71
CA ALA A 121 -23.71 21.03 -3.97
C ALA A 121 -23.20 22.20 -3.12
N LEU A 122 -22.08 22.06 -2.43
CA LEU A 122 -21.49 23.12 -1.63
C LEU A 122 -20.98 24.29 -2.47
N ILE A 123 -20.46 24.04 -3.68
CA ILE A 123 -20.12 25.11 -4.63
C ILE A 123 -21.36 25.94 -4.97
N LEU A 124 -22.48 25.31 -5.32
CA LEU A 124 -23.73 26.00 -5.62
C LEU A 124 -24.31 26.78 -4.44
N LEU A 125 -24.15 26.26 -3.23
CA LEU A 125 -24.69 26.87 -2.00
C LEU A 125 -23.84 28.02 -1.49
N ILE A 126 -22.53 27.85 -1.42
CA ILE A 126 -21.60 28.76 -0.73
C ILE A 126 -21.13 29.89 -1.65
N GLN A 127 -20.97 29.62 -2.95
CA GLN A 127 -20.42 30.60 -3.87
C GLN A 127 -21.37 31.77 -4.05
N LYS A 128 -20.85 33.01 -3.94
CA LYS A 128 -21.62 34.24 -4.03
C LYS A 128 -22.10 34.50 -5.47
N ASP A 129 -21.21 34.34 -6.45
CA ASP A 129 -21.54 34.42 -7.86
C ASP A 129 -22.22 33.14 -8.32
N LYS A 130 -23.53 33.18 -8.45
CA LYS A 130 -24.35 32.02 -8.85
C LYS A 130 -24.17 31.64 -10.32
N ALA A 131 -23.88 32.58 -11.19
CA ALA A 131 -23.64 32.33 -12.61
C ALA A 131 -22.33 31.58 -12.78
N LEU A 132 -21.27 32.01 -12.08
CA LEU A 132 -19.98 31.31 -12.03
C LEU A 132 -20.11 29.91 -11.41
N ALA A 133 -20.82 29.76 -10.29
CA ALA A 133 -21.07 28.46 -9.65
C ALA A 133 -21.74 27.47 -10.61
N GLN A 134 -22.79 27.90 -11.30
CA GLN A 134 -23.50 27.08 -12.31
C GLN A 134 -22.56 26.69 -13.46
N SER A 135 -21.78 27.64 -13.97
CA SER A 135 -20.79 27.35 -15.03
C SER A 135 -19.76 26.32 -14.61
N ILE A 136 -19.22 26.47 -13.40
CA ILE A 136 -18.27 25.50 -12.84
C ILE A 136 -18.93 24.11 -12.75
N VAL A 137 -20.07 23.99 -12.11
CA VAL A 137 -20.76 22.71 -11.95
C VAL A 137 -21.10 22.09 -13.30
N LYS A 138 -21.66 22.85 -14.24
CA LYS A 138 -22.02 22.36 -15.57
C LYS A 138 -20.82 21.74 -16.32
N ASN A 139 -19.68 22.39 -16.23
CA ASN A 139 -18.48 21.95 -16.98
C ASN A 139 -17.70 20.83 -16.28
N PHE A 140 -17.72 20.79 -14.93
CA PHE A 140 -16.85 19.90 -14.15
C PHE A 140 -17.56 18.72 -13.48
N TYR A 141 -18.89 18.74 -13.40
CA TYR A 141 -19.65 17.71 -12.70
C TYR A 141 -19.29 16.29 -13.19
N ILE A 142 -19.49 16.03 -14.48
CA ILE A 142 -19.26 14.71 -15.06
C ILE A 142 -17.79 14.27 -14.93
N PRO A 143 -16.80 15.07 -15.38
CA PRO A 143 -15.40 14.67 -15.27
C PRO A 143 -14.97 14.42 -13.82
N MET A 144 -15.34 15.30 -12.88
CA MET A 144 -14.89 15.15 -11.49
C MET A 144 -15.54 13.96 -10.79
N VAL A 145 -16.85 13.79 -10.94
CA VAL A 145 -17.56 12.66 -10.35
C VAL A 145 -17.04 11.34 -10.91
N PHE A 146 -16.88 11.27 -12.23
CA PHE A 146 -16.37 10.06 -12.88
C PHE A 146 -14.93 9.74 -12.46
N MET A 147 -14.02 10.70 -12.59
CA MET A 147 -12.58 10.50 -12.29
C MET A 147 -12.35 10.11 -10.82
N ASN A 148 -13.02 10.77 -9.88
CA ASN A 148 -12.83 10.44 -8.46
C ASN A 148 -13.49 9.12 -8.08
N SER A 149 -14.68 8.82 -8.60
CA SER A 149 -15.38 7.58 -8.26
C SER A 149 -14.70 6.35 -8.84
N VAL A 150 -14.40 6.36 -10.13
CA VAL A 150 -13.69 5.26 -10.80
C VAL A 150 -12.25 5.17 -10.29
N GLY A 151 -11.57 6.31 -10.15
CA GLY A 151 -10.20 6.36 -9.66
C GLY A 151 -10.05 5.81 -8.25
N ALA A 152 -11.00 6.09 -7.34
CA ALA A 152 -10.99 5.52 -5.99
C ALA A 152 -11.16 3.99 -6.03
N ALA A 153 -12.07 3.48 -6.85
CA ALA A 153 -12.26 2.04 -7.04
C ALA A 153 -11.02 1.35 -7.61
N VAL A 154 -10.42 1.93 -8.65
CA VAL A 154 -9.18 1.42 -9.28
C VAL A 154 -8.01 1.45 -8.29
N LEU A 155 -7.87 2.52 -7.50
CA LEU A 155 -6.82 2.60 -6.48
C LEU A 155 -6.95 1.49 -5.43
N ILE A 156 -8.16 1.18 -4.97
CA ILE A 156 -8.41 0.04 -4.08
C ILE A 156 -7.98 -1.27 -4.74
N LEU A 157 -8.40 -1.52 -5.98
CA LEU A 157 -8.04 -2.74 -6.71
C LEU A 157 -6.53 -2.91 -6.83
N LEU A 158 -5.81 -1.86 -7.23
CA LEU A 158 -4.35 -1.90 -7.38
C LEU A 158 -3.66 -2.22 -6.06
N VAL A 159 -4.08 -1.59 -4.96
CA VAL A 159 -3.48 -1.84 -3.65
C VAL A 159 -3.79 -3.25 -3.16
N GLU A 160 -5.02 -3.74 -3.34
CA GLU A 160 -5.39 -5.10 -2.96
C GLU A 160 -4.65 -6.16 -3.77
N ASP A 161 -4.45 -5.96 -5.09
CA ASP A 161 -3.67 -6.85 -5.94
C ASP A 161 -2.19 -6.94 -5.48
N ILE A 162 -1.57 -5.80 -5.16
CA ILE A 162 -0.21 -5.76 -4.63
C ILE A 162 -0.10 -6.54 -3.31
N ILE A 163 -1.06 -6.37 -2.42
CA ILE A 163 -1.09 -7.06 -1.12
C ILE A 163 -1.24 -8.57 -1.33
N GLN A 164 -2.18 -9.01 -2.17
CA GLN A 164 -2.41 -10.42 -2.45
C GLN A 164 -1.17 -11.08 -3.06
N LYS A 165 -0.51 -10.44 -4.02
CA LYS A 165 0.74 -10.93 -4.60
C LYS A 165 1.85 -11.07 -3.57
N SER A 166 2.02 -10.09 -2.70
CA SER A 166 2.99 -10.14 -1.60
C SER A 166 2.72 -11.31 -0.64
N GLU A 167 1.47 -11.58 -0.31
CA GLU A 167 1.08 -12.68 0.56
C GLU A 167 1.29 -14.06 -0.10
N LEU A 168 0.99 -14.17 -1.40
CA LEU A 168 1.24 -15.39 -2.16
C LEU A 168 2.74 -15.73 -2.20
N ILE A 169 3.59 -14.72 -2.44
CA ILE A 169 5.05 -14.88 -2.43
C ILE A 169 5.53 -15.32 -1.04
N ALA A 170 5.10 -14.64 0.02
CA ALA A 170 5.48 -14.99 1.39
C ALA A 170 5.00 -16.39 1.79
N GLY A 171 3.77 -16.76 1.41
CA GLY A 171 3.22 -18.10 1.64
C GLY A 171 3.98 -19.19 0.89
N SER A 172 4.36 -18.93 -0.36
CA SER A 172 5.17 -19.86 -1.16
C SER A 172 6.56 -20.05 -0.56
N GLN A 173 7.21 -18.99 -0.11
CA GLN A 173 8.52 -19.06 0.55
C GLN A 173 8.45 -19.84 1.88
N ALA A 174 7.42 -19.61 2.69
CA ALA A 174 7.21 -20.33 3.93
C ALA A 174 6.96 -21.83 3.69
N LYS A 175 6.16 -22.17 2.67
CA LYS A 175 5.93 -23.57 2.27
C LYS A 175 7.21 -24.26 1.81
N LEU A 176 8.02 -23.59 0.99
CA LEU A 176 9.30 -24.11 0.52
C LEU A 176 10.27 -24.33 1.67
N ALA A 177 10.36 -23.37 2.62
CA ALA A 177 11.21 -23.51 3.80
C ALA A 177 10.79 -24.71 4.67
N LEU A 178 9.47 -24.89 4.87
CA LEU A 178 8.95 -26.04 5.63
C LEU A 178 9.22 -27.37 4.91
N GLU A 179 9.07 -27.41 3.59
CA GLU A 179 9.36 -28.60 2.78
C GLU A 179 10.84 -28.99 2.88
N ILE A 180 11.73 -28.00 2.75
CA ILE A 180 13.18 -28.22 2.93
C ILE A 180 13.47 -28.71 4.34
N ALA A 181 12.91 -28.07 5.37
CA ALA A 181 13.10 -28.49 6.76
C ALA A 181 12.66 -29.95 6.99
N ASN A 182 11.47 -30.33 6.52
CA ASN A 182 10.95 -31.68 6.66
C ASN A 182 11.82 -32.73 5.93
N LYS A 183 12.35 -32.40 4.75
CA LYS A 183 13.22 -33.28 3.98
C LYS A 183 14.61 -33.41 4.60
N THR A 184 15.12 -32.39 5.26
CA THR A 184 16.48 -32.35 5.81
C THR A 184 16.53 -32.82 7.26
N LEU A 185 15.45 -32.67 8.03
CA LEU A 185 15.42 -33.02 9.47
C LEU A 185 15.92 -34.45 9.80
N PRO A 186 15.59 -35.52 9.04
CA PRO A 186 16.11 -36.86 9.31
C PRO A 186 17.64 -36.95 9.23
N TYR A 187 18.26 -36.17 8.35
CA TYR A 187 19.71 -36.18 8.11
C TYR A 187 20.50 -35.37 9.14
N PHE A 188 19.87 -34.36 9.78
CA PHE A 188 20.53 -33.63 10.88
C PHE A 188 20.73 -34.46 12.14
N ARG A 189 19.99 -35.57 12.29
CA ARG A 189 20.20 -36.50 13.43
C ARG A 189 21.46 -37.34 13.29
N ASN A 190 21.95 -37.54 12.06
CA ASN A 190 23.18 -38.26 11.74
C ASN A 190 24.15 -37.31 11.07
N THR A 191 25.14 -36.81 11.82
CA THR A 191 26.16 -35.86 11.34
C THR A 191 26.96 -36.35 10.13
N GLU A 192 26.94 -37.64 9.81
CA GLU A 192 27.62 -38.22 8.67
C GLU A 192 26.98 -37.89 7.30
N ASN A 193 25.71 -37.44 7.28
CA ASN A 193 24.95 -37.21 6.04
C ASN A 193 24.67 -35.72 5.71
N LEU A 194 25.46 -34.79 6.23
CA LEU A 194 25.29 -33.35 5.99
C LEU A 194 25.44 -32.96 4.50
N ASN A 195 26.17 -33.75 3.72
CA ASN A 195 26.26 -33.52 2.27
C ASN A 195 24.93 -33.77 1.56
N GLU A 196 24.11 -34.75 2.00
CA GLU A 196 22.76 -34.95 1.47
C GLU A 196 21.81 -33.80 1.83
N VAL A 197 21.98 -33.20 3.02
CA VAL A 197 21.26 -31.93 3.38
C VAL A 197 21.61 -30.84 2.39
N CYS A 198 22.88 -30.61 2.08
CA CYS A 198 23.32 -29.65 1.09
C CYS A 198 22.70 -29.91 -0.28
N LYS A 199 22.64 -31.15 -0.72
CA LYS A 199 22.08 -31.58 -2.00
C LYS A 199 20.54 -31.33 -2.06
N ILE A 200 19.82 -31.67 -1.00
CA ILE A 200 18.38 -31.43 -0.88
C ILE A 200 18.10 -29.93 -0.97
N ILE A 201 18.85 -29.11 -0.23
CA ILE A 201 18.71 -27.66 -0.25
C ILE A 201 19.02 -27.11 -1.65
N ALA A 202 20.13 -27.53 -2.27
CA ALA A 202 20.51 -27.10 -3.60
C ALA A 202 19.41 -27.40 -4.62
N ASN A 203 18.91 -28.64 -4.64
CA ASN A 203 17.85 -29.05 -5.56
C ASN A 203 16.54 -28.31 -5.32
N SER A 204 16.17 -28.07 -4.07
CA SER A 204 14.93 -27.36 -3.71
C SER A 204 14.95 -25.88 -4.08
N LEU A 205 16.12 -25.24 -4.01
CA LEU A 205 16.33 -23.83 -4.33
C LEU A 205 16.78 -23.59 -5.78
N GLY A 206 17.09 -24.65 -6.54
CA GLY A 206 17.71 -24.52 -7.85
C GLY A 206 19.13 -23.92 -7.80
N ALA A 207 19.81 -24.06 -6.68
CA ALA A 207 21.15 -23.53 -6.48
C ALA A 207 22.22 -24.47 -7.07
N ARG A 208 23.26 -23.89 -7.69
CA ARG A 208 24.37 -24.67 -8.26
C ARG A 208 25.27 -25.30 -7.20
N ALA A 209 25.37 -24.67 -6.05
CA ALA A 209 26.14 -25.15 -4.91
C ALA A 209 25.53 -24.68 -3.60
N THR A 210 25.66 -25.51 -2.55
CA THR A 210 25.30 -25.18 -1.17
C THR A 210 26.36 -25.71 -0.24
N VAL A 211 26.61 -25.00 0.85
CA VAL A 211 27.58 -25.38 1.87
C VAL A 211 26.99 -25.19 3.26
N ILE A 212 27.36 -26.03 4.19
CA ILE A 212 27.15 -25.88 5.63
C ILE A 212 28.48 -25.50 6.25
N THR A 213 28.52 -24.42 7.00
CA THR A 213 29.73 -23.91 7.65
C THR A 213 29.51 -23.85 9.16
N ASP A 214 30.59 -24.06 9.92
CA ASP A 214 30.65 -23.53 11.28
C ASP A 214 31.30 -22.15 11.30
N THR A 215 31.77 -21.69 12.46
CA THR A 215 32.38 -20.36 12.61
C THR A 215 33.75 -20.25 11.89
N LYS A 216 34.38 -21.32 11.47
CA LYS A 216 35.75 -21.35 10.94
C LYS A 216 35.88 -22.00 9.58
N GLU A 217 35.19 -23.12 9.35
CA GLU A 217 35.38 -23.95 8.16
C GLU A 217 34.08 -24.46 7.56
N ILE A 218 34.15 -24.93 6.32
CA ILE A 218 33.07 -25.61 5.62
C ILE A 218 33.00 -27.05 6.13
N ILE A 219 31.86 -27.43 6.71
CA ILE A 219 31.65 -28.78 7.28
C ILE A 219 31.14 -29.74 6.21
N ALA A 220 30.22 -29.26 5.35
CA ALA A 220 29.60 -30.07 4.31
C ALA A 220 29.28 -29.19 3.10
N GLY A 221 29.16 -29.80 1.92
CA GLY A 221 28.83 -29.09 0.72
C GLY A 221 28.37 -29.99 -0.42
N PHE A 222 27.62 -29.36 -1.36
CA PHE A 222 27.19 -29.97 -2.60
C PHE A 222 27.40 -28.97 -3.75
N SER A 223 27.89 -29.49 -4.89
CA SER A 223 28.00 -28.72 -6.13
C SER A 223 27.57 -29.54 -7.33
N THR A 224 26.82 -28.94 -8.27
CA THR A 224 26.42 -29.59 -9.53
C THR A 224 27.59 -29.79 -10.48
N ASP A 225 28.64 -28.98 -10.39
CA ASP A 225 29.82 -29.06 -11.28
C ASP A 225 30.84 -30.10 -10.82
N LYS A 226 30.46 -31.04 -9.93
CA LYS A 226 31.33 -32.07 -9.34
C LYS A 226 32.64 -31.53 -8.72
N SER A 227 32.73 -30.23 -8.50
CA SER A 227 33.83 -29.66 -7.72
C SER A 227 33.71 -30.19 -6.29
N VAL A 228 34.75 -30.88 -5.83
CA VAL A 228 34.77 -31.44 -4.47
C VAL A 228 34.88 -30.28 -3.50
N ILE A 229 33.82 -30.08 -2.72
CA ILE A 229 33.82 -29.12 -1.63
C ILE A 229 34.42 -29.84 -0.42
N ASN A 230 35.74 -29.79 -0.30
CA ASN A 230 36.44 -30.31 0.84
C ASN A 230 36.40 -29.31 2.01
N ARG A 231 36.60 -29.81 3.23
CA ARG A 231 36.83 -28.99 4.43
C ARG A 231 37.90 -27.94 4.12
N SER A 232 37.48 -26.69 4.03
CA SER A 232 38.33 -25.56 3.70
C SER A 232 37.87 -24.32 4.46
N ASN A 233 38.83 -23.42 4.71
CA ASN A 233 38.52 -22.14 5.34
C ASN A 233 37.53 -21.32 4.50
N ILE A 234 36.63 -20.63 5.18
CA ILE A 234 35.63 -19.75 4.55
C ILE A 234 36.36 -18.63 3.82
N ARG A 235 36.24 -18.60 2.48
CA ARG A 235 36.88 -17.59 1.63
C ARG A 235 35.97 -16.39 1.34
N SER A 236 34.66 -16.55 1.44
CA SER A 236 33.69 -15.49 1.16
C SER A 236 33.67 -14.42 2.26
N ASN A 237 33.89 -13.17 1.88
CA ASN A 237 33.79 -12.04 2.81
C ASN A 237 32.38 -11.88 3.38
N ASN A 238 31.34 -12.07 2.56
CA ASN A 238 29.94 -11.99 2.99
C ASN A 238 29.62 -13.04 4.04
N THR A 239 30.11 -14.29 3.87
CA THR A 239 29.89 -15.35 4.87
C THR A 239 30.60 -15.02 6.18
N ARG A 240 31.79 -14.46 6.13
CA ARG A 240 32.53 -14.03 7.34
C ARG A 240 31.82 -12.88 8.07
N GLU A 241 31.21 -11.97 7.32
CA GLU A 241 30.45 -10.84 7.89
C GLU A 241 29.19 -11.34 8.61
N VAL A 242 28.41 -12.22 7.96
CA VAL A 242 27.23 -12.84 8.59
C VAL A 242 27.58 -13.60 9.86
N LEU A 243 28.70 -14.34 9.87
CA LEU A 243 29.16 -15.07 11.06
C LEU A 243 29.67 -14.17 12.21
N LYS A 244 30.00 -12.90 11.91
CA LYS A 244 30.39 -11.91 12.93
C LYS A 244 29.22 -11.11 13.49
N THR A 245 28.21 -10.88 12.69
CA THR A 245 27.06 -9.98 13.03
C THR A 245 25.83 -10.74 13.52
N GLY A 246 25.73 -12.05 13.29
CA GLY A 246 24.61 -12.93 13.65
C GLY A 246 23.54 -12.90 12.58
#